data_c8144ea5f485de5b2a8bd620c77f1cf1
#
_entry.id   c8144ea5f485de5b2a8bd620c77f1cf1
#
_cell.length_a   1.000
_cell.length_b   1.000
_cell.length_c   1.000
_cell.angle_alpha   90.00
_cell.angle_beta   90.00
_cell.angle_gamma   90.00
#
_symmetry.space_group_name_H-M   'P 1'
#
loop_
_entity.id
_entity.type
_entity.pdbx_description
1 polymer ?
#
loop_
_entity_poly.entity_id
_entity_poly.type
_entity_poly.pdbx_seq_one_letter_code
_entity_poly.pdbx_strand_id
1 'polypeptide(L)'
;YEVRLNSPAVGGATSKNVLGFALDNNKASTDAQVLAFTPAATLTTFDAVRAAQIPADDQFQTDRLTENKQGYLNLSGIPTANPANYWKLRLANGSFAVFRATRIKFTQMFAVDTLYLESRLQTGTTLGAVRTLAIAPANGVRQISLTTNAVVTGAGCNWDLEFNPAANQLSLVPNVACNAGTYPGPTSPAFANATIAGDAPQYATFLSTLVGPIPNSVLDKSAPFRYNLQGNDRLHAAFNTYLVKSGTRIYKLQVTDYYSNTGVAGFPTIRYARIR
;
A
#
# COMPACT_ATOMS: atom_id res chain seq x y z
N TYR A 1 -9.36 -3.67 -7.39
CA TYR A 1 -8.55 -4.88 -7.57
C TYR A 1 -7.13 -4.46 -7.95
N GLU A 2 -6.11 -4.96 -7.26
CA GLU A 2 -4.71 -4.63 -7.48
C GLU A 2 -3.98 -5.84 -8.05
N VAL A 3 -3.16 -5.61 -9.06
CA VAL A 3 -2.13 -6.56 -9.46
C VAL A 3 -0.92 -6.31 -8.58
N ARG A 4 -0.51 -7.27 -7.80
CA ARG A 4 0.65 -7.17 -6.90
C ARG A 4 1.78 -8.02 -7.41
N LEU A 5 2.96 -7.44 -7.54
CA LEU A 5 4.18 -8.15 -7.89
C LEU A 5 4.78 -8.93 -6.72
N ASN A 6 4.41 -8.57 -5.50
CA ASN A 6 4.90 -9.22 -4.29
C ASN A 6 3.84 -9.12 -3.19
N SER A 7 2.98 -10.11 -3.08
CA SER A 7 2.11 -10.25 -1.92
C SER A 7 2.89 -11.01 -0.84
N PRO A 8 3.10 -10.42 0.36
CA PRO A 8 3.54 -11.25 1.48
C PRO A 8 2.49 -12.35 1.65
N ALA A 9 2.93 -13.59 1.58
CA ALA A 9 2.05 -14.73 1.80
C ALA A 9 1.39 -14.55 3.17
N VAL A 10 0.09 -14.52 3.20
CA VAL A 10 -0.69 -14.68 4.42
C VAL A 10 -0.32 -16.08 4.92
N GLY A 11 0.50 -16.16 5.97
CA GLY A 11 0.90 -17.43 6.56
C GLY A 11 2.37 -17.83 6.38
N GLY A 12 3.32 -16.95 6.70
CA GLY A 12 4.67 -17.37 7.13
C GLY A 12 5.60 -18.04 6.10
N ALA A 13 5.28 -18.05 4.83
CA ALA A 13 6.20 -18.50 3.81
C ALA A 13 7.18 -17.38 3.45
N THR A 14 8.45 -17.70 3.38
CA THR A 14 9.53 -16.83 2.90
C THR A 14 9.10 -16.09 1.65
N SER A 15 8.90 -14.78 1.77
CA SER A 15 8.57 -13.91 0.65
C SER A 15 9.69 -14.04 -0.38
N LYS A 16 9.39 -14.59 -1.55
CA LYS A 16 10.31 -14.51 -2.67
C LYS A 16 10.38 -13.04 -3.04
N ASN A 17 11.56 -12.45 -2.94
CA ASN A 17 11.78 -11.08 -3.39
C ASN A 17 11.53 -11.02 -4.90
N VAL A 18 10.31 -10.66 -5.26
CA VAL A 18 9.93 -10.37 -6.63
C VAL A 18 10.00 -8.86 -6.79
N LEU A 19 10.83 -8.41 -7.70
CA LEU A 19 11.04 -7.00 -7.98
C LEU A 19 10.42 -6.67 -9.33
N GLY A 20 9.95 -5.45 -9.50
CA GLY A 20 9.35 -4.97 -10.73
C GLY A 20 10.04 -3.75 -11.30
N PHE A 21 9.90 -3.57 -12.60
CA PHE A 21 10.27 -2.36 -13.33
C PHE A 21 9.26 -2.12 -14.45
N ALA A 22 8.75 -0.90 -14.60
CA ALA A 22 7.85 -0.54 -15.68
C ALA A 22 8.64 0.02 -16.85
N LEU A 23 8.41 -0.50 -18.04
CA LEU A 23 9.05 0.02 -19.27
C LEU A 23 8.37 1.29 -19.78
N ASP A 24 7.21 1.65 -19.26
CA ASP A 24 6.43 2.85 -19.61
C ASP A 24 6.14 3.02 -21.11
N ASN A 25 6.19 1.94 -21.87
CA ASN A 25 6.10 1.94 -23.32
C ASN A 25 4.75 2.48 -23.87
N ASN A 26 3.69 2.45 -23.08
CA ASN A 26 2.36 2.99 -23.44
C ASN A 26 1.86 4.08 -22.49
N LYS A 27 2.69 4.54 -21.57
CA LYS A 27 2.29 5.52 -20.55
C LYS A 27 1.80 6.84 -21.15
N ALA A 28 2.46 7.30 -22.21
CA ALA A 28 2.12 8.55 -22.91
C ALA A 28 1.00 8.39 -23.96
N SER A 29 0.42 7.19 -24.12
CA SER A 29 -0.65 6.97 -25.09
C SER A 29 -1.89 7.80 -24.75
N THR A 30 -2.56 8.34 -25.75
CA THR A 30 -3.85 9.02 -25.59
C THR A 30 -4.96 8.01 -25.23
N ASP A 31 -6.08 8.49 -24.71
CA ASP A 31 -7.22 7.63 -24.42
C ASP A 31 -7.74 6.91 -25.66
N ALA A 32 -7.79 7.59 -26.80
CA ALA A 32 -8.17 6.98 -28.07
C ALA A 32 -7.22 5.84 -28.49
N GLN A 33 -5.92 6.00 -28.28
CA GLN A 33 -4.94 4.95 -28.53
C GLN A 33 -5.13 3.76 -27.60
N VAL A 34 -5.37 4.02 -26.31
CA VAL A 34 -5.61 2.94 -25.34
C VAL A 34 -6.87 2.15 -25.67
N LEU A 35 -7.94 2.82 -26.11
CA LEU A 35 -9.17 2.20 -26.56
C LEU A 35 -9.01 1.35 -27.83
N ALA A 36 -8.02 1.68 -28.67
CA ALA A 36 -7.69 0.93 -29.86
C ALA A 36 -6.73 -0.26 -29.61
N PHE A 37 -6.13 -0.36 -28.42
CA PHE A 37 -5.26 -1.47 -28.10
C PHE A 37 -6.01 -2.79 -27.99
N THR A 38 -5.44 -3.82 -28.58
CA THR A 38 -5.87 -5.20 -28.44
C THR A 38 -4.66 -6.10 -28.15
N PRO A 39 -4.87 -7.31 -27.62
CA PRO A 39 -3.78 -8.27 -27.42
C PRO A 39 -3.00 -8.54 -28.71
N ALA A 40 -3.68 -8.61 -29.87
CA ALA A 40 -3.04 -8.82 -31.16
C ALA A 40 -2.23 -7.60 -31.63
N ALA A 41 -2.83 -6.40 -31.57
CA ALA A 41 -2.19 -5.17 -32.03
C ALA A 41 -0.91 -4.82 -31.22
N THR A 42 -0.87 -5.19 -29.95
CA THR A 42 0.26 -4.90 -29.05
C THR A 42 1.26 -6.06 -28.91
N LEU A 43 1.04 -7.18 -29.63
CA LEU A 43 1.91 -8.36 -29.53
C LEU A 43 3.33 -8.06 -30.03
N THR A 44 3.46 -7.40 -31.15
CA THR A 44 4.78 -7.07 -31.73
C THR A 44 5.61 -6.20 -30.78
N THR A 45 5.01 -5.20 -30.15
CA THR A 45 5.68 -4.34 -29.16
C THR A 45 6.09 -5.15 -27.92
N PHE A 46 5.20 -6.03 -27.44
CA PHE A 46 5.52 -6.94 -26.33
C PHE A 46 6.66 -7.90 -26.71
N ASP A 47 6.62 -8.46 -27.90
CA ASP A 47 7.65 -9.40 -28.38
C ASP A 47 9.00 -8.71 -28.65
N ALA A 48 9.00 -7.44 -28.98
CA ALA A 48 10.24 -6.66 -29.16
C ALA A 48 11.02 -6.47 -27.83
N VAL A 49 10.40 -6.63 -26.67
CA VAL A 49 11.09 -6.54 -25.37
C VAL A 49 12.03 -7.75 -25.22
N ARG A 50 13.32 -7.47 -25.12
CA ARG A 50 14.43 -8.45 -25.04
C ARG A 50 15.36 -8.12 -23.87
N ALA A 51 16.41 -8.90 -23.71
CA ALA A 51 17.42 -8.72 -22.67
C ALA A 51 18.09 -7.34 -22.68
N ALA A 52 18.16 -6.67 -23.83
CA ALA A 52 18.73 -5.33 -23.96
C ALA A 52 17.93 -4.24 -23.24
N GLN A 53 16.63 -4.47 -22.97
CA GLN A 53 15.78 -3.54 -22.21
C GLN A 53 15.80 -3.80 -20.69
N ILE A 54 16.56 -4.78 -20.22
CA ILE A 54 16.69 -5.04 -18.79
C ILE A 54 17.51 -3.90 -18.16
N PRO A 55 16.93 -3.13 -17.21
CA PRO A 55 17.66 -2.06 -16.54
C PRO A 55 18.71 -2.62 -15.57
N ALA A 56 19.53 -1.76 -15.01
CA ALA A 56 20.43 -2.12 -13.94
C ALA A 56 19.64 -2.67 -12.72
N ASP A 57 20.27 -3.54 -11.95
CA ASP A 57 19.59 -4.27 -10.86
C ASP A 57 19.03 -3.37 -9.77
N ASP A 58 19.63 -2.22 -9.53
CA ASP A 58 19.19 -1.19 -8.56
C ASP A 58 17.94 -0.42 -8.99
N GLN A 59 17.54 -0.50 -10.25
CA GLN A 59 16.32 0.12 -10.77
C GLN A 59 15.07 -0.75 -10.57
N PHE A 60 15.26 -2.04 -10.27
CA PHE A 60 14.13 -2.88 -9.90
C PHE A 60 13.64 -2.55 -8.50
N GLN A 61 12.34 -2.37 -8.37
CA GLN A 61 11.68 -1.96 -7.13
C GLN A 61 10.79 -3.08 -6.60
N THR A 62 10.71 -3.21 -5.28
CA THR A 62 9.65 -3.98 -4.65
C THR A 62 8.34 -3.24 -4.85
N ASP A 63 7.30 -3.98 -5.18
CA ASP A 63 5.94 -3.47 -5.08
C ASP A 63 5.58 -3.43 -3.60
N ARG A 64 5.79 -2.29 -2.99
CA ARG A 64 5.50 -2.08 -1.57
C ARG A 64 3.99 -2.01 -1.41
N LEU A 65 3.46 -2.74 -0.44
CA LEU A 65 2.15 -2.43 0.10
C LEU A 65 2.19 -1.01 0.67
N THR A 66 1.74 -0.05 -0.12
CA THR A 66 1.69 1.34 0.29
C THR A 66 0.32 1.68 0.89
N GLU A 67 -0.66 0.83 0.69
CA GLU A 67 -1.99 0.97 1.22
C GLU A 67 -2.38 -0.26 2.04
N ASN A 68 -2.87 -0.03 3.24
CA ASN A 68 -3.50 -1.05 4.04
C ASN A 68 -5.01 -0.98 3.85
N LYS A 69 -5.58 -1.98 3.15
CA LYS A 69 -7.02 -2.08 2.91
C LYS A 69 -7.85 -2.33 4.16
N GLN A 70 -7.22 -2.70 5.27
CA GLN A 70 -7.90 -2.77 6.56
C GLN A 70 -7.95 -1.35 7.14
N GLY A 71 -9.02 -0.62 6.86
CA GLY A 71 -9.20 0.72 7.39
C GLY A 71 -9.12 0.74 8.93
N TYR A 72 -8.47 1.75 9.49
CA TYR A 72 -8.53 2.01 10.94
C TYR A 72 -9.83 2.72 11.34
N LEU A 73 -10.61 3.14 10.36
CA LEU A 73 -11.96 3.71 10.51
C LEU A 73 -12.97 2.90 9.70
N ASN A 74 -14.19 2.84 10.20
CA ASN A 74 -15.38 2.50 9.44
C ASN A 74 -15.95 3.79 8.85
N LEU A 75 -16.19 3.82 7.55
CA LEU A 75 -16.63 5.04 6.82
C LEU A 75 -18.12 5.04 6.48
N SER A 76 -18.91 4.13 7.02
CA SER A 76 -20.37 4.13 6.84
C SER A 76 -21.00 5.23 7.70
N GLY A 77 -21.38 6.34 7.07
CA GLY A 77 -21.89 7.53 7.77
C GLY A 77 -20.78 8.38 8.38
N ILE A 78 -20.97 8.86 9.62
CA ILE A 78 -19.90 9.55 10.37
C ILE A 78 -18.81 8.54 10.68
N PRO A 79 -17.54 8.81 10.33
CA PRO A 79 -16.46 7.85 10.55
C PRO A 79 -16.34 7.45 12.03
N THR A 80 -16.20 6.16 12.29
CA THR A 80 -15.93 5.61 13.61
C THR A 80 -14.63 4.80 13.58
N ALA A 81 -13.93 4.72 14.70
CA ALA A 81 -12.77 3.85 14.77
C ALA A 81 -13.16 2.38 14.57
N ASN A 82 -12.25 1.61 13.99
CA ASN A 82 -12.38 0.16 13.82
C ASN A 82 -11.37 -0.57 14.74
N PRO A 83 -11.67 -0.74 16.03
CA PRO A 83 -10.72 -1.28 17.00
C PRO A 83 -10.45 -2.78 16.82
N ALA A 84 -11.21 -3.48 15.97
CA ALA A 84 -10.92 -4.87 15.62
C ALA A 84 -9.67 -4.98 14.74
N ASN A 85 -9.36 -3.95 13.95
CA ASN A 85 -8.17 -3.90 13.13
C ASN A 85 -7.01 -3.32 13.92
N TYR A 86 -5.83 -3.92 13.78
CA TYR A 86 -4.58 -3.40 14.31
C TYR A 86 -3.43 -3.65 13.35
N TRP A 87 -2.32 -2.99 13.60
CA TRP A 87 -1.15 -3.05 12.74
C TRP A 87 0.11 -3.28 13.56
N LYS A 88 1.04 -4.01 12.98
CA LYS A 88 2.44 -3.99 13.40
C LYS A 88 3.13 -2.81 12.70
N LEU A 89 3.86 -2.02 13.46
CA LEU A 89 4.63 -0.86 13.00
C LEU A 89 6.10 -1.11 13.25
N ARG A 90 6.92 -0.99 12.22
CA ARG A 90 8.35 -0.72 12.40
C ARG A 90 8.49 0.77 12.67
N LEU A 91 9.02 1.11 13.83
CA LEU A 91 9.22 2.48 14.30
C LEU A 91 10.39 3.16 13.56
N ALA A 92 10.44 4.48 13.61
CA ALA A 92 11.52 5.29 13.01
C ALA A 92 12.90 4.94 13.55
N ASN A 93 12.99 4.47 14.80
CA ASN A 93 14.22 4.02 15.44
C ASN A 93 14.59 2.55 15.15
N GLY A 94 13.83 1.87 14.28
CA GLY A 94 14.04 0.49 13.88
C GLY A 94 13.45 -0.57 14.83
N SER A 95 12.92 -0.19 15.99
CA SER A 95 12.18 -1.10 16.87
C SER A 95 10.75 -1.33 16.37
N PHE A 96 9.93 -2.09 17.11
CA PHE A 96 8.59 -2.47 16.68
C PHE A 96 7.54 -2.17 17.72
N ALA A 97 6.31 -1.94 17.25
CA ALA A 97 5.12 -1.82 18.07
C ALA A 97 3.92 -2.46 17.36
N VAL A 98 2.87 -2.78 18.11
CA VAL A 98 1.53 -2.97 17.56
C VAL A 98 0.66 -1.80 17.99
N PHE A 99 -0.24 -1.35 17.12
CA PHE A 99 -1.16 -0.24 17.43
C PHE A 99 -2.51 -0.41 16.76
N ARG A 100 -3.53 0.26 17.29
CA ARG A 100 -4.87 0.39 16.72
C ARG A 100 -5.51 1.72 17.06
N ALA A 101 -6.51 2.14 16.28
CA ALA A 101 -7.41 3.22 16.66
C ALA A 101 -8.59 2.66 17.44
N THR A 102 -8.92 3.26 18.58
CA THR A 102 -10.02 2.82 19.43
C THR A 102 -11.23 3.74 19.38
N ARG A 103 -11.01 5.01 19.11
CA ARG A 103 -12.08 6.00 19.01
C ARG A 103 -11.63 7.19 18.17
N ILE A 104 -12.56 7.81 17.44
CA ILE A 104 -12.43 9.13 16.87
C ILE A 104 -13.62 9.97 17.28
N LYS A 105 -13.37 11.23 17.64
CA LYS A 105 -14.40 12.20 17.97
C LYS A 105 -14.41 13.33 16.96
N PHE A 106 -15.57 13.83 16.66
CA PHE A 106 -15.78 14.98 15.80
C PHE A 106 -16.42 16.12 16.57
N THR A 107 -16.12 17.35 16.16
CA THR A 107 -16.84 18.55 16.58
C THR A 107 -18.22 18.58 15.93
N GLN A 108 -19.07 19.56 16.34
CA GLN A 108 -20.38 19.76 15.71
C GLN A 108 -20.28 20.14 14.23
N MET A 109 -19.16 20.67 13.78
CA MET A 109 -18.87 21.00 12.37
C MET A 109 -18.14 19.88 11.61
N PHE A 110 -18.18 18.66 12.12
CA PHE A 110 -17.53 17.47 11.54
C PHE A 110 -16.00 17.57 11.39
N ALA A 111 -15.34 18.53 12.04
CA ALA A 111 -13.89 18.50 12.15
C ALA A 111 -13.46 17.47 13.21
N VAL A 112 -12.30 16.84 13.02
CA VAL A 112 -11.78 15.90 14.03
C VAL A 112 -11.43 16.67 15.30
N ASP A 113 -12.04 16.27 16.40
CA ASP A 113 -11.70 16.74 17.74
C ASP A 113 -10.53 15.94 18.34
N THR A 114 -10.66 14.62 18.35
CA THR A 114 -9.63 13.75 18.93
C THR A 114 -9.64 12.38 18.31
N LEU A 115 -8.45 11.88 17.92
CA LEU A 115 -8.18 10.48 17.61
C LEU A 115 -7.54 9.79 18.80
N TYR A 116 -8.03 8.63 19.20
CA TYR A 116 -7.47 7.79 20.27
C TYR A 116 -6.79 6.57 19.67
N LEU A 117 -5.52 6.40 20.01
CA LEU A 117 -4.73 5.22 19.65
C LEU A 117 -4.39 4.41 20.90
N GLU A 118 -4.36 3.10 20.76
CA GLU A 118 -3.71 2.19 21.68
C GLU A 118 -2.48 1.58 21.02
N SER A 119 -1.41 1.40 21.80
CA SER A 119 -0.18 0.79 21.34
C SER A 119 0.46 -0.10 22.39
N ARG A 120 1.27 -1.06 21.93
CA ARG A 120 2.15 -1.90 22.75
C ARG A 120 3.51 -1.96 22.09
N LEU A 121 4.55 -1.54 22.79
CA LEU A 121 5.91 -1.64 22.28
C LEU A 121 6.40 -3.09 22.34
N GLN A 122 7.19 -3.46 21.35
CA GLN A 122 7.91 -4.74 21.34
C GLN A 122 9.29 -4.55 21.97
N THR A 123 9.61 -5.38 22.94
CA THR A 123 10.96 -5.51 23.51
C THR A 123 11.41 -6.97 23.35
N GLY A 124 12.38 -7.20 22.48
CA GLY A 124 12.77 -8.56 22.12
C GLY A 124 11.57 -9.33 21.56
N THR A 125 11.21 -10.43 22.22
CA THR A 125 10.09 -11.32 21.87
C THR A 125 8.82 -11.05 22.66
N THR A 126 8.69 -9.92 23.36
CA THR A 126 7.57 -9.61 24.24
C THR A 126 6.89 -8.30 23.85
N LEU A 127 5.56 -8.27 23.88
CA LEU A 127 4.78 -7.02 23.79
C LEU A 127 4.54 -6.48 25.20
N GLY A 128 4.86 -5.19 25.39
CA GLY A 128 4.64 -4.47 26.63
C GLY A 128 3.15 -4.25 26.95
N ALA A 129 2.87 -3.52 28.03
CA ALA A 129 1.53 -3.11 28.41
C ALA A 129 0.87 -2.23 27.34
N VAL A 130 -0.46 -2.23 27.30
CA VAL A 130 -1.24 -1.32 26.47
C VAL A 130 -1.06 0.12 26.96
N ARG A 131 -0.75 1.03 26.06
CA ARG A 131 -0.66 2.46 26.31
C ARG A 131 -1.67 3.18 25.41
N THR A 132 -2.36 4.14 25.95
CA THR A 132 -3.34 4.95 25.21
C THR A 132 -2.77 6.35 24.95
N LEU A 133 -3.02 6.89 23.77
CA LEU A 133 -2.68 8.25 23.38
C LEU A 133 -3.90 8.93 22.79
N ALA A 134 -4.22 10.14 23.29
CA ALA A 134 -5.22 11.02 22.71
C ALA A 134 -4.54 12.08 21.85
N ILE A 135 -4.95 12.21 20.61
CA ILE A 135 -4.36 13.09 19.61
C ILE A 135 -5.39 14.13 19.21
N ALA A 136 -5.23 15.35 19.73
CA ALA A 136 -6.04 16.49 19.35
C ALA A 136 -5.36 17.25 18.20
N PRO A 137 -5.91 17.23 16.98
CA PRO A 137 -5.23 17.82 15.83
C PRO A 137 -5.20 19.35 15.83
N ALA A 138 -6.07 20.02 16.57
CA ALA A 138 -6.12 21.48 16.65
C ALA A 138 -5.88 22.18 15.31
N ASN A 139 -6.61 21.75 14.27
CA ASN A 139 -6.57 22.27 12.90
C ASN A 139 -5.29 21.96 12.08
N GLY A 140 -4.55 20.92 12.44
CA GLY A 140 -3.35 20.59 11.67
C GLY A 140 -2.87 19.15 11.81
N VAL A 141 -1.88 18.82 11.00
CA VAL A 141 -1.17 17.54 11.03
C VAL A 141 -0.49 17.35 12.40
N ARG A 142 -0.49 16.12 12.91
CA ARG A 142 0.15 15.73 14.17
C ARG A 142 1.11 14.57 13.95
N GLN A 143 2.33 14.78 14.37
CA GLN A 143 3.36 13.75 14.44
C GLN A 143 3.31 13.04 15.79
N ILE A 144 3.48 11.74 15.77
CA ILE A 144 3.24 10.86 16.91
C ILE A 144 4.46 9.96 17.09
N SER A 145 4.98 9.93 18.30
CA SER A 145 5.96 8.92 18.70
C SER A 145 5.30 7.87 19.58
N LEU A 146 5.27 6.64 19.12
CA LEU A 146 4.83 5.50 19.94
C LEU A 146 5.90 5.11 20.96
N THR A 147 7.16 5.42 20.71
CA THR A 147 8.25 5.20 21.67
C THR A 147 8.00 6.01 22.96
N THR A 148 7.74 7.30 22.83
CA THR A 148 7.46 8.20 23.97
C THR A 148 5.99 8.24 24.36
N ASN A 149 5.09 7.68 23.54
CA ASN A 149 3.65 7.75 23.68
C ASN A 149 3.12 9.19 23.72
N ALA A 150 3.57 10.01 22.80
CA ALA A 150 3.28 11.44 22.78
C ALA A 150 3.08 11.97 21.36
N VAL A 151 2.33 13.08 21.25
CA VAL A 151 2.39 13.96 20.09
C VAL A 151 3.70 14.73 20.18
N VAL A 152 4.46 14.73 19.11
CA VAL A 152 5.77 15.37 19.01
C VAL A 152 5.79 16.41 17.92
N THR A 153 6.77 17.29 17.95
CA THR A 153 7.03 18.29 16.91
C THR A 153 8.48 18.19 16.46
N GLY A 154 8.74 18.48 15.21
CA GLY A 154 10.11 18.55 14.68
C GLY A 154 10.31 17.68 13.43
N ALA A 155 11.44 17.94 12.77
CA ALA A 155 11.86 17.19 11.59
C ALA A 155 12.70 15.95 12.02
N GLY A 156 12.84 15.01 11.10
CA GLY A 156 13.70 13.85 11.27
C GLY A 156 13.00 12.62 11.83
N CYS A 157 13.74 11.78 12.57
CA CYS A 157 13.29 10.44 12.96
C CYS A 157 12.81 10.37 14.41
N ASN A 158 12.28 11.45 14.94
CA ASN A 158 11.73 11.51 16.30
C ASN A 158 10.23 11.16 16.38
N TRP A 159 9.59 10.88 15.23
CA TRP A 159 8.20 10.49 15.15
C TRP A 159 8.03 9.22 14.28
N ASP A 160 6.97 8.47 14.55
CA ASP A 160 6.69 7.18 13.93
C ASP A 160 5.51 7.23 12.98
N LEU A 161 4.46 7.98 13.35
CA LEU A 161 3.22 8.14 12.59
C LEU A 161 2.87 9.62 12.46
N GLU A 162 2.24 9.97 11.34
CA GLU A 162 1.66 11.28 11.11
C GLU A 162 0.16 11.15 10.87
N PHE A 163 -0.63 11.88 11.65
CA PHE A 163 -2.07 11.97 11.49
C PHE A 163 -2.44 13.27 10.79
N ASN A 164 -3.13 13.17 9.66
CA ASN A 164 -3.69 14.31 8.93
C ASN A 164 -5.23 14.31 9.04
N PRO A 165 -5.82 15.28 9.77
CA PRO A 165 -7.25 15.36 10.00
C PRO A 165 -8.03 16.02 8.86
N ALA A 166 -7.39 16.47 7.77
CA ALA A 166 -8.06 17.16 6.68
C ALA A 166 -9.23 16.34 6.13
N ALA A 167 -10.35 17.00 5.85
CA ALA A 167 -11.67 16.39 5.64
C ALA A 167 -11.73 15.23 4.62
N ASN A 168 -10.83 15.21 3.64
CA ASN A 168 -10.79 14.17 2.63
C ASN A 168 -9.63 13.17 2.82
N GLN A 169 -8.90 13.26 3.92
CA GLN A 169 -7.66 12.50 4.06
C GLN A 169 -7.50 11.79 5.39
N LEU A 170 -8.33 11.95 6.40
CA LEU A 170 -8.21 11.24 7.70
C LEU A 170 -7.08 10.18 7.70
N SER A 171 -5.91 10.59 7.23
CA SER A 171 -4.81 9.67 6.93
C SER A 171 -3.92 9.51 8.16
N LEU A 172 -3.44 8.31 8.34
CA LEU A 172 -2.47 7.96 9.36
C LEU A 172 -1.31 7.26 8.64
N VAL A 173 -0.17 7.93 8.51
CA VAL A 173 0.95 7.47 7.70
C VAL A 173 2.22 7.28 8.53
N PRO A 174 3.02 6.24 8.25
CA PRO A 174 4.31 6.05 8.91
C PRO A 174 5.37 7.00 8.36
N ASN A 175 6.39 7.29 9.17
CA ASN A 175 7.56 8.09 8.79
C ASN A 175 8.48 7.30 7.85
N VAL A 176 8.12 7.23 6.59
CA VAL A 176 8.86 6.44 5.59
C VAL A 176 10.26 6.99 5.33
N ALA A 177 10.49 8.29 5.52
CA ALA A 177 11.82 8.89 5.39
C ALA A 177 12.80 8.32 6.42
N CYS A 178 12.28 7.87 7.57
CA CYS A 178 13.04 7.20 8.62
C CYS A 178 12.83 5.68 8.64
N ASN A 179 12.42 5.12 7.50
CA ASN A 179 12.23 3.68 7.34
C ASN A 179 11.13 3.07 8.23
N ALA A 180 10.24 3.89 8.79
CA ALA A 180 9.05 3.39 9.45
C ALA A 180 8.07 2.79 8.42
N GLY A 181 7.26 1.83 8.86
CA GLY A 181 6.29 1.19 7.98
C GLY A 181 5.30 0.34 8.75
N THR A 182 4.10 0.18 8.20
CA THR A 182 3.02 -0.59 8.82
C THR A 182 2.79 -1.90 8.09
N TYR A 183 2.36 -2.90 8.84
CA TYR A 183 1.89 -4.19 8.34
C TYR A 183 0.58 -4.56 9.04
N PRO A 184 -0.47 -4.98 8.32
CA PRO A 184 -1.74 -5.35 8.94
C PRO A 184 -1.54 -6.52 9.89
N GLY A 185 -2.03 -6.36 11.10
CA GLY A 185 -2.13 -7.44 12.06
C GLY A 185 -3.20 -8.45 11.62
N PRO A 186 -3.10 -9.70 12.04
CA PRO A 186 -4.16 -10.67 11.81
C PRO A 186 -5.42 -10.24 12.56
N THR A 187 -6.59 -10.57 12.03
CA THR A 187 -7.87 -10.33 12.70
C THR A 187 -8.04 -11.22 13.96
N SER A 188 -7.25 -12.27 14.09
CA SER A 188 -7.15 -13.16 15.23
C SER A 188 -5.68 -13.52 15.46
N PRO A 189 -5.15 -13.47 16.68
CA PRO A 189 -5.85 -13.08 17.91
C PRO A 189 -6.20 -11.60 17.98
N ALA A 190 -7.12 -11.23 18.88
CA ALA A 190 -7.46 -9.84 19.18
C ALA A 190 -6.23 -9.06 19.66
N PHE A 191 -6.24 -7.73 19.54
CA PHE A 191 -5.11 -6.84 19.86
C PHE A 191 -4.50 -7.09 21.25
N ALA A 192 -5.34 -7.35 22.27
CA ALA A 192 -4.88 -7.63 23.63
C ALA A 192 -4.01 -8.90 23.73
N ASN A 193 -4.29 -9.87 22.88
CA ASN A 193 -3.62 -11.17 22.83
C ASN A 193 -2.66 -11.28 21.60
N ALA A 194 -2.37 -10.15 20.95
CA ALA A 194 -1.45 -10.14 19.82
C ALA A 194 -0.11 -10.74 20.22
N THR A 195 0.40 -11.62 19.38
CA THR A 195 1.73 -12.22 19.54
C THR A 195 2.71 -11.54 18.59
N ILE A 196 3.99 -11.60 18.93
CA ILE A 196 5.04 -11.23 18.02
C ILE A 196 5.14 -12.36 16.98
N ALA A 197 4.38 -12.26 15.89
CA ALA A 197 4.75 -12.94 14.68
C ALA A 197 6.04 -12.32 14.18
N GLY A 198 6.98 -13.13 13.68
CA GLY A 198 8.26 -12.64 13.16
C GLY A 198 8.11 -11.37 12.32
N ASP A 199 9.13 -10.56 12.26
CA ASP A 199 9.08 -9.29 11.55
C ASP A 199 8.74 -9.52 10.09
N ALA A 200 7.67 -8.90 9.63
CA ALA A 200 7.28 -9.01 8.25
C ALA A 200 8.37 -8.35 7.37
N PRO A 201 8.86 -9.03 6.34
CA PRO A 201 9.92 -8.49 5.49
C PRO A 201 9.51 -7.25 4.72
N GLN A 202 8.20 -6.97 4.67
CA GLN A 202 7.64 -5.83 3.94
C GLN A 202 6.54 -5.17 4.76
N TYR A 203 6.82 -3.94 5.17
CA TYR A 203 5.86 -3.06 5.82
C TYR A 203 5.25 -2.12 4.79
N ALA A 204 3.94 -1.92 4.85
CA ALA A 204 3.28 -0.87 4.09
C ALA A 204 3.80 0.50 4.54
N THR A 205 3.98 1.40 3.58
CA THR A 205 4.45 2.75 3.83
C THR A 205 3.32 3.74 4.10
N PHE A 206 2.08 3.28 4.02
CA PHE A 206 0.90 4.12 4.09
C PHE A 206 -0.27 3.41 4.75
N LEU A 207 -0.98 4.12 5.61
CA LEU A 207 -2.20 3.67 6.26
C LEU A 207 -3.27 4.74 6.07
N SER A 208 -4.28 4.47 5.23
CA SER A 208 -5.38 5.38 4.97
C SER A 208 -6.71 4.65 4.92
N THR A 209 -7.77 5.38 5.22
CA THR A 209 -9.14 4.92 5.03
C THR A 209 -9.66 5.14 3.61
N LEU A 210 -9.01 6.00 2.86
CA LEU A 210 -9.39 6.34 1.50
C LEU A 210 -8.56 5.50 0.53
N VAL A 211 -9.22 4.92 -0.46
CA VAL A 211 -8.57 4.32 -1.61
C VAL A 211 -8.03 5.46 -2.46
N GLY A 212 -6.76 5.78 -2.27
CA GLY A 212 -6.04 6.75 -3.09
C GLY A 212 -4.97 6.07 -3.94
N PRO A 213 -4.42 6.76 -4.95
CA PRO A 213 -3.29 6.24 -5.68
C PRO A 213 -2.12 6.01 -4.73
N ILE A 214 -1.48 4.88 -4.89
CA ILE A 214 -0.33 4.45 -4.10
C ILE A 214 0.91 5.16 -4.65
N PRO A 215 1.44 6.21 -3.99
CA PRO A 215 2.61 6.88 -4.54
C PRO A 215 3.84 5.96 -4.46
N ASN A 216 4.47 5.72 -5.60
CA ASN A 216 5.78 5.07 -5.77
C ASN A 216 5.82 3.54 -5.95
N SER A 217 4.71 2.83 -6.16
CA SER A 217 4.78 1.46 -6.66
C SER A 217 5.07 1.43 -8.17
N VAL A 218 5.58 0.30 -8.67
CA VAL A 218 5.83 0.12 -10.11
C VAL A 218 4.52 0.20 -10.91
N LEU A 219 3.46 -0.40 -10.39
CA LEU A 219 2.14 -0.44 -11.03
C LEU A 219 1.35 0.86 -10.87
N ASP A 220 1.72 1.70 -9.92
CA ASP A 220 1.10 3.00 -9.72
C ASP A 220 1.70 4.06 -10.65
N LYS A 221 3.02 4.09 -10.75
CA LYS A 221 3.71 5.00 -11.69
C LYS A 221 3.37 4.71 -13.15
N SER A 222 3.03 3.47 -13.45
CA SER A 222 2.65 2.97 -14.76
C SER A 222 1.47 2.02 -14.62
N ALA A 223 0.29 2.60 -14.42
CA ALA A 223 -0.91 1.83 -14.14
C ALA A 223 -1.23 0.82 -15.27
N PRO A 224 -1.60 -0.43 -14.92
CA PRO A 224 -1.98 -1.44 -15.91
C PRO A 224 -3.34 -1.16 -16.55
N PHE A 225 -4.13 -0.28 -15.95
CA PHE A 225 -5.47 0.07 -16.40
C PHE A 225 -5.67 1.58 -16.39
N ARG A 226 -6.55 2.05 -17.27
CA ARG A 226 -7.16 3.38 -17.22
C ARG A 226 -8.65 3.25 -16.96
N TYR A 227 -9.19 4.11 -16.12
CA TYR A 227 -10.58 4.08 -15.71
C TYR A 227 -11.43 5.05 -16.53
N ASN A 228 -12.64 4.59 -16.90
CA ASN A 228 -13.73 5.41 -17.39
C ASN A 228 -13.44 6.21 -18.69
N LEU A 229 -12.64 5.67 -19.59
CA LEU A 229 -12.24 6.36 -20.83
C LEU A 229 -13.43 6.68 -21.76
N GLN A 230 -14.56 6.01 -21.59
CA GLN A 230 -15.78 6.16 -22.39
C GLN A 230 -16.99 6.64 -21.57
N GLY A 231 -16.79 7.05 -20.30
CA GLY A 231 -17.89 7.45 -19.42
C GLY A 231 -18.82 6.29 -18.99
N ASN A 232 -18.32 5.06 -19.01
CA ASN A 232 -19.10 3.83 -18.77
C ASN A 232 -18.60 3.07 -17.51
N ASP A 233 -17.83 3.73 -16.65
CA ASP A 233 -17.28 3.18 -15.41
C ASP A 233 -16.45 1.89 -15.59
N ARG A 234 -15.83 1.71 -16.76
CA ARG A 234 -15.01 0.54 -17.07
C ARG A 234 -13.51 0.83 -16.95
N LEU A 235 -12.77 -0.23 -16.60
CA LEU A 235 -11.31 -0.26 -16.68
C LEU A 235 -10.88 -0.76 -18.08
N HIS A 236 -9.92 -0.08 -18.69
CA HIS A 236 -9.34 -0.43 -19.98
C HIS A 236 -7.86 -0.77 -19.77
N ALA A 237 -7.41 -1.90 -20.29
CA ALA A 237 -6.01 -2.29 -20.19
C ALA A 237 -5.14 -1.25 -20.91
N ALA A 238 -4.09 -0.79 -20.25
CA ALA A 238 -3.12 0.18 -20.81
C ALA A 238 -2.02 -0.48 -21.61
N PHE A 239 -1.91 -1.79 -21.58
CA PHE A 239 -0.91 -2.60 -22.27
C PHE A 239 0.54 -2.16 -22.00
N ASN A 240 0.80 -1.58 -20.81
CA ASN A 240 2.17 -1.33 -20.36
C ASN A 240 2.89 -2.66 -20.13
N THR A 241 4.17 -2.70 -20.48
CA THR A 241 5.01 -3.87 -20.23
C THR A 241 5.83 -3.66 -18.96
N TYR A 242 5.82 -4.66 -18.11
CA TYR A 242 6.58 -4.70 -16.87
C TYR A 242 7.64 -5.78 -16.94
N LEU A 243 8.80 -5.52 -16.37
CA LEU A 243 9.81 -6.53 -16.10
C LEU A 243 9.65 -7.02 -14.66
N VAL A 244 9.61 -8.33 -14.50
CA VAL A 244 9.45 -8.99 -13.20
C VAL A 244 10.68 -9.83 -12.93
N LYS A 245 11.44 -9.46 -11.90
CA LYS A 245 12.66 -10.16 -11.49
C LYS A 245 12.34 -11.07 -10.30
N SER A 246 12.62 -12.36 -10.44
CA SER A 246 12.49 -13.38 -9.40
C SER A 246 13.79 -14.13 -9.26
N GLY A 247 14.61 -13.76 -8.28
CA GLY A 247 16.00 -14.23 -8.16
C GLY A 247 16.82 -13.77 -9.36
N THR A 248 17.43 -14.71 -10.08
CA THR A 248 18.21 -14.44 -11.30
C THR A 248 17.38 -14.41 -12.57
N ARG A 249 16.09 -14.79 -12.50
CA ARG A 249 15.21 -14.88 -13.67
C ARG A 249 14.47 -13.57 -13.86
N ILE A 250 14.35 -13.14 -15.13
CA ILE A 250 13.59 -11.95 -15.51
C ILE A 250 12.54 -12.35 -16.54
N TYR A 251 11.32 -11.92 -16.28
CA TYR A 251 10.16 -12.09 -17.14
C TYR A 251 9.67 -10.73 -17.61
N LYS A 252 9.13 -10.65 -18.81
CA LYS A 252 8.27 -9.56 -19.24
C LYS A 252 6.82 -9.96 -19.01
N LEU A 253 6.01 -9.01 -18.56
CA LEU A 253 4.59 -9.18 -18.22
C LEU A 253 3.79 -8.03 -18.78
N GLN A 254 2.60 -8.29 -19.30
CA GLN A 254 1.64 -7.28 -19.72
C GLN A 254 0.23 -7.70 -19.35
N VAL A 255 -0.54 -6.78 -18.79
CA VAL A 255 -1.97 -6.97 -18.55
C VAL A 255 -2.71 -6.59 -19.82
N THR A 256 -3.59 -7.47 -20.30
CA THR A 256 -4.29 -7.32 -21.58
C THR A 256 -5.79 -7.18 -21.46
N ASP A 257 -6.38 -7.55 -20.33
CA ASP A 257 -7.78 -7.33 -20.03
C ASP A 257 -8.02 -7.31 -18.52
N TYR A 258 -9.16 -6.78 -18.10
CA TYR A 258 -9.63 -6.76 -16.71
C TYR A 258 -10.90 -7.61 -16.52
N TYR A 259 -11.55 -7.97 -17.58
CA TYR A 259 -12.84 -8.65 -17.57
C TYR A 259 -12.72 -10.10 -18.05
N SER A 260 -13.61 -10.95 -17.56
CA SER A 260 -13.77 -12.30 -18.10
C SER A 260 -14.36 -12.24 -19.52
N ASN A 261 -14.33 -13.36 -20.23
CA ASN A 261 -14.96 -13.50 -21.55
C ASN A 261 -16.47 -13.21 -21.53
N THR A 262 -17.11 -13.23 -20.35
CA THR A 262 -18.53 -12.89 -20.15
C THR A 262 -18.71 -11.45 -19.61
N GLY A 263 -17.65 -10.64 -19.55
CA GLY A 263 -17.68 -9.24 -19.11
C GLY A 263 -17.72 -9.04 -17.60
N VAL A 264 -17.46 -10.06 -16.79
CA VAL A 264 -17.39 -9.93 -15.33
C VAL A 264 -16.06 -9.28 -14.93
N ALA A 265 -16.12 -8.22 -14.11
CA ALA A 265 -14.97 -7.49 -13.62
C ALA A 265 -14.13 -8.32 -12.63
N GLY A 266 -12.80 -8.03 -12.56
CA GLY A 266 -11.91 -8.68 -11.60
C GLY A 266 -11.26 -9.97 -12.10
N PHE A 267 -11.25 -10.19 -13.41
CA PHE A 267 -10.60 -11.33 -14.07
C PHE A 267 -9.47 -10.84 -15.00
N PRO A 268 -8.35 -10.32 -14.43
CA PRO A 268 -7.28 -9.79 -15.27
C PRO A 268 -6.66 -10.90 -16.13
N THR A 269 -6.55 -10.62 -17.42
CA THR A 269 -5.82 -11.47 -18.36
C THR A 269 -4.39 -10.94 -18.50
N ILE A 270 -3.41 -11.86 -18.40
CA ILE A 270 -2.00 -11.51 -18.40
C ILE A 270 -1.28 -12.36 -19.44
N ARG A 271 -0.42 -11.73 -20.24
CA ARG A 271 0.60 -12.44 -21.01
C ARG A 271 1.99 -12.22 -20.43
N TYR A 272 2.83 -13.21 -20.48
CA TYR A 272 4.20 -13.12 -19.98
C TYR A 272 5.14 -14.03 -20.76
N ALA A 273 6.43 -13.69 -20.71
CA ALA A 273 7.49 -14.53 -21.25
C ALA A 273 8.78 -14.30 -20.48
N ARG A 274 9.61 -15.33 -20.37
CA ARG A 274 10.95 -15.21 -19.79
C ARG A 274 11.89 -14.56 -20.82
N ILE A 275 12.75 -13.64 -20.36
CA ILE A 275 13.76 -12.96 -21.18
C ILE A 275 15.19 -13.13 -20.66
N ARG A 276 15.37 -13.57 -19.41
CA ARG A 276 16.65 -13.98 -18.81
C ARG A 276 16.46 -15.06 -17.76
#